data_ea1d26988d8a2ef9d3174c2f52afe7d9
#
_entry.id   ea1d26988d8a2ef9d3174c2f52afe7d9
#
_cell.length_a   1.000
_cell.length_b   1.000
_cell.length_c   1.000
_cell.angle_alpha   90.00
_cell.angle_beta   90.00
_cell.angle_gamma   90.00
#
_symmetry.space_group_name_H-M   'P 1'
#
loop_
_entity.id
_entity.type
_entity.pdbx_description
1 polymer ?
#
loop_
_entity_poly.entity_id
_entity_poly.type
_entity_poly.pdbx_seq_one_letter_code
_entity_poly.pdbx_strand_id
1 'polypeptide(L)'
;MSEDIAARIRPVAEPIVFENAYSQDQHARLIDVVRRNGPWKTILSQHFASAEEVVATMSGSMPAGVKPTFDMFLTPNFRGYIAKYGTCLYPELEDCFYNSDFLARVKAYWKADYAKPENMLFNINGACHSHDPAHLDATEFRGINQANSPIWLMNTMTKSGLFNRWIMKKAQVIAWYYKGTIGGGFTYWPDGPLAPPKRIPAPMWGRAVVVQNEMMYHRAEPNGPVDQRMPKGLAFDSVFEADPEVADGWQIRTGDDVIQKVPASEMRFLVHWGAAIYADMAELKAVMEHTDDLTHDQVFETFIKDLRARGHSFEVPSNPLRDTAFISLLNKVYDPGRPRSYPAEAPGPHQQAA
;
A
#
# COMPACT_ATOMS: atom_id res chain seq x y z
N MET A 1 23.24 -7.06 12.15
CA MET A 1 22.24 -6.03 12.53
C MET A 1 21.09 -5.90 11.53
N SER A 2 21.34 -5.75 10.23
CA SER A 2 20.22 -5.69 9.23
C SER A 2 19.43 -6.99 9.13
N GLU A 3 20.06 -8.13 9.26
CA GLU A 3 19.39 -9.45 9.22
C GLU A 3 18.42 -9.67 10.38
N ASP A 4 18.77 -9.21 11.59
CA ASP A 4 17.87 -9.28 12.76
C ASP A 4 16.63 -8.38 12.57
N ILE A 5 16.80 -7.18 12.00
CA ILE A 5 15.69 -6.28 11.72
C ILE A 5 14.83 -6.85 10.57
N ALA A 6 15.42 -7.36 9.52
CA ALA A 6 14.71 -7.97 8.40
C ALA A 6 13.85 -9.16 8.85
N ALA A 7 14.34 -9.96 9.80
CA ALA A 7 13.61 -11.10 10.35
C ALA A 7 12.36 -10.72 11.16
N ARG A 8 12.23 -9.47 11.59
CA ARG A 8 11.05 -8.96 12.32
C ARG A 8 9.92 -8.52 11.40
N ILE A 9 10.22 -8.25 10.13
CA ILE A 9 9.23 -7.82 9.13
C ILE A 9 8.60 -9.07 8.53
N ARG A 10 7.62 -9.60 9.25
CA ARG A 10 6.85 -10.79 8.85
C ARG A 10 5.38 -10.59 9.21
N PRO A 11 4.46 -11.02 8.34
CA PRO A 11 3.03 -11.01 8.66
C PRO A 11 2.72 -12.02 9.79
N VAL A 12 1.60 -11.83 10.46
CA VAL A 12 1.13 -12.70 11.55
C VAL A 12 0.89 -14.14 11.10
N ALA A 13 0.55 -14.32 9.83
CA ALA A 13 0.35 -15.61 9.18
C ALA A 13 0.68 -15.49 7.67
N GLU A 14 0.84 -16.64 7.01
CA GLU A 14 0.95 -16.70 5.55
C GLU A 14 -0.28 -16.11 4.88
N PRO A 15 -0.13 -15.37 3.78
CA PRO A 15 -1.25 -14.88 2.98
C PRO A 15 -2.17 -16.03 2.54
N ILE A 16 -3.49 -15.82 2.66
CA ILE A 16 -4.49 -16.83 2.30
C ILE A 16 -5.19 -16.42 1.02
N VAL A 17 -4.90 -17.13 -0.06
CA VAL A 17 -5.53 -16.90 -1.36
C VAL A 17 -6.89 -17.60 -1.42
N PHE A 18 -7.89 -16.95 -2.00
CA PHE A 18 -9.20 -17.51 -2.27
C PHE A 18 -9.81 -16.92 -3.54
N GLU A 19 -10.82 -17.59 -4.07
CA GLU A 19 -11.50 -17.22 -5.31
C GLU A 19 -12.91 -16.64 -5.01
N ASN A 20 -13.49 -15.97 -5.99
CA ASN A 20 -14.85 -15.42 -5.93
C ASN A 20 -15.05 -14.43 -4.75
N ALA A 21 -14.13 -13.46 -4.63
CA ALA A 21 -14.16 -12.47 -3.56
C ALA A 21 -15.48 -11.68 -3.50
N TYR A 22 -16.00 -11.30 -4.66
CA TYR A 22 -17.30 -10.66 -4.83
C TYR A 22 -18.13 -11.44 -5.83
N SER A 23 -19.46 -11.46 -5.66
CA SER A 23 -20.36 -12.02 -6.65
C SER A 23 -20.32 -11.23 -7.96
N GLN A 24 -20.88 -11.78 -9.03
CA GLN A 24 -20.96 -11.07 -10.32
C GLN A 24 -21.76 -9.77 -10.20
N ASP A 25 -22.84 -9.77 -9.42
CA ASP A 25 -23.65 -8.58 -9.16
C ASP A 25 -22.86 -7.53 -8.36
N GLN A 26 -22.18 -7.93 -7.28
CA GLN A 26 -21.33 -7.03 -6.51
C GLN A 26 -20.22 -6.41 -7.37
N HIS A 27 -19.54 -7.23 -8.18
CA HIS A 27 -18.52 -6.73 -9.10
C HIS A 27 -19.10 -5.75 -10.14
N ALA A 28 -20.30 -6.04 -10.70
CA ALA A 28 -20.94 -5.15 -11.66
C ALA A 28 -21.30 -3.79 -11.01
N ARG A 29 -21.84 -3.78 -9.79
CA ARG A 29 -22.12 -2.55 -9.02
C ARG A 29 -20.85 -1.78 -8.66
N LEU A 30 -19.75 -2.47 -8.29
CA LEU A 30 -18.45 -1.83 -8.05
C LEU A 30 -17.94 -1.09 -9.28
N ILE A 31 -17.97 -1.75 -10.44
CA ILE A 31 -17.54 -1.12 -11.72
C ILE A 31 -18.46 0.03 -12.11
N ASP A 32 -19.78 -0.13 -11.95
CA ASP A 32 -20.76 0.93 -12.28
C ASP A 32 -20.54 2.18 -11.42
N VAL A 33 -20.35 2.03 -10.11
CA VAL A 33 -20.02 3.15 -9.22
C VAL A 33 -18.72 3.83 -9.62
N VAL A 34 -17.67 3.06 -9.94
CA VAL A 34 -16.40 3.62 -10.37
C VAL A 34 -16.53 4.37 -11.69
N ARG A 35 -17.34 3.87 -12.65
CA ARG A 35 -17.59 4.55 -13.93
C ARG A 35 -18.33 5.86 -13.78
N ARG A 36 -19.38 5.89 -12.95
CA ARG A 36 -20.25 7.07 -12.79
C ARG A 36 -19.62 8.20 -11.98
N ASN A 37 -18.70 7.91 -11.09
CA ASN A 37 -18.15 8.85 -10.12
C ASN A 37 -16.73 9.32 -10.43
N GLY A 38 -16.18 8.97 -11.60
CA GLY A 38 -14.92 9.51 -12.09
C GLY A 38 -14.99 11.02 -12.40
N PRO A 39 -13.91 11.65 -12.83
CA PRO A 39 -12.60 11.05 -13.08
C PRO A 39 -11.78 10.74 -11.83
N TRP A 40 -10.94 9.71 -11.89
CA TRP A 40 -10.09 9.27 -10.79
C TRP A 40 -8.65 9.74 -10.98
N LYS A 41 -8.06 10.29 -9.93
CA LYS A 41 -6.71 10.88 -9.96
C LYS A 41 -5.64 9.81 -9.80
N THR A 42 -4.41 10.14 -10.22
CA THR A 42 -3.23 9.30 -9.94
C THR A 42 -3.05 9.09 -8.43
N ILE A 43 -2.46 7.96 -8.03
CA ILE A 43 -2.15 7.70 -6.61
C ILE A 43 -1.28 8.81 -6.03
N LEU A 44 -0.31 9.31 -6.80
CA LEU A 44 0.59 10.36 -6.33
C LEU A 44 -0.16 11.66 -6.02
N SER A 45 -1.09 12.08 -6.87
CA SER A 45 -1.85 13.32 -6.64
C SER A 45 -2.90 13.22 -5.51
N GLN A 46 -3.09 12.05 -4.94
CA GLN A 46 -3.88 11.89 -3.71
C GLN A 46 -3.05 12.02 -2.42
N HIS A 47 -1.74 11.85 -2.51
CA HIS A 47 -0.83 11.87 -1.36
C HIS A 47 0.07 13.10 -1.30
N PHE A 48 0.24 13.79 -2.42
CA PHE A 48 1.12 14.94 -2.57
C PHE A 48 0.37 16.10 -3.22
N ALA A 49 0.77 17.32 -2.91
CA ALA A 49 0.17 18.52 -3.48
C ALA A 49 0.74 18.86 -4.88
N SER A 50 1.97 18.40 -5.18
CA SER A 50 2.62 18.68 -6.47
C SER A 50 3.67 17.63 -6.84
N ALA A 51 4.09 17.64 -8.12
CA ALA A 51 5.19 16.80 -8.62
C ALA A 51 6.52 17.09 -7.92
N GLU A 52 6.79 18.36 -7.57
CA GLU A 52 7.98 18.79 -6.85
C GLU A 52 8.02 18.19 -5.43
N GLU A 53 6.87 18.13 -4.76
CA GLU A 53 6.75 17.52 -3.44
C GLU A 53 7.03 16.01 -3.50
N VAL A 54 6.56 15.31 -4.53
CA VAL A 54 6.89 13.89 -4.77
C VAL A 54 8.41 13.71 -4.85
N VAL A 55 9.06 14.50 -5.72
CA VAL A 55 10.53 14.43 -5.92
C VAL A 55 11.26 14.72 -4.62
N ALA A 56 10.89 15.79 -3.91
CA ALA A 56 11.54 16.17 -2.65
C ALA A 56 11.42 15.07 -1.58
N THR A 57 10.25 14.46 -1.45
CA THR A 57 9.98 13.42 -0.45
C THR A 57 10.68 12.11 -0.77
N MET A 58 10.69 11.72 -2.06
CA MET A 58 11.22 10.42 -2.48
C MET A 58 12.72 10.41 -2.79
N SER A 59 13.34 11.59 -2.91
CA SER A 59 14.78 11.75 -3.22
C SER A 59 15.69 11.05 -2.21
N GLY A 60 15.32 11.01 -0.94
CA GLY A 60 16.09 10.33 0.12
C GLY A 60 16.19 8.82 -0.03
N SER A 61 15.33 8.21 -0.84
CA SER A 61 15.35 6.76 -1.11
C SER A 61 16.14 6.36 -2.36
N MET A 62 16.67 7.32 -3.09
CA MET A 62 17.41 7.09 -4.33
C MET A 62 18.88 6.67 -4.07
N PRO A 63 19.49 5.87 -4.97
CA PRO A 63 20.91 5.57 -4.89
C PRO A 63 21.77 6.85 -4.94
N ALA A 64 22.92 6.81 -4.28
CA ALA A 64 23.84 7.94 -4.29
C ALA A 64 24.26 8.31 -5.73
N GLY A 65 24.21 9.61 -6.07
CA GLY A 65 24.55 10.13 -7.39
C GLY A 65 23.44 10.14 -8.42
N VAL A 66 22.27 9.58 -8.10
CA VAL A 66 21.09 9.68 -8.97
C VAL A 66 20.31 10.96 -8.65
N LYS A 67 20.15 11.84 -9.63
CA LYS A 67 19.29 13.01 -9.51
C LYS A 67 17.85 12.57 -9.80
N PRO A 68 16.95 12.58 -8.82
CA PRO A 68 15.57 12.15 -9.04
C PRO A 68 14.81 13.13 -9.93
N THR A 69 13.99 12.58 -10.82
CA THR A 69 13.01 13.32 -11.61
C THR A 69 11.63 12.77 -11.31
N PHE A 70 10.59 13.55 -11.55
CA PHE A 70 9.20 13.11 -11.30
C PHE A 70 8.83 11.87 -12.10
N ASP A 71 9.28 11.75 -13.34
CA ASP A 71 8.99 10.61 -14.22
C ASP A 71 9.46 9.26 -13.65
N MET A 72 10.47 9.28 -12.76
CA MET A 72 10.93 8.06 -12.09
C MET A 72 9.91 7.48 -11.11
N PHE A 73 8.94 8.28 -10.67
CA PHE A 73 7.93 7.89 -9.68
C PHE A 73 6.54 7.79 -10.29
N LEU A 74 6.34 8.40 -11.46
CA LEU A 74 5.05 8.48 -12.11
C LEU A 74 4.65 7.11 -12.68
N THR A 75 3.42 6.68 -12.34
CA THR A 75 2.82 5.45 -12.87
C THR A 75 1.37 5.71 -13.28
N PRO A 76 0.88 5.10 -14.38
CA PRO A 76 -0.52 5.24 -14.80
C PRO A 76 -1.44 4.38 -13.93
N ASN A 77 -1.40 4.60 -12.62
CA ASN A 77 -2.23 3.91 -11.64
C ASN A 77 -3.07 4.93 -10.88
N PHE A 78 -4.37 4.73 -10.88
CA PHE A 78 -5.36 5.66 -10.37
C PHE A 78 -6.13 5.06 -9.21
N ARG A 79 -6.59 5.89 -8.28
CA ARG A 79 -7.20 5.44 -7.04
C ARG A 79 -8.48 6.20 -6.72
N GLY A 80 -9.44 5.49 -6.15
CA GLY A 80 -10.61 6.06 -5.49
C GLY A 80 -10.96 5.31 -4.22
N TYR A 81 -11.93 5.84 -3.47
CA TYR A 81 -12.39 5.27 -2.22
C TYR A 81 -13.87 4.92 -2.31
N ILE A 82 -14.22 3.73 -1.85
CA ILE A 82 -15.59 3.27 -1.68
C ILE A 82 -16.04 3.48 -0.22
N ALA A 83 -15.11 3.33 0.72
CA ALA A 83 -15.37 3.59 2.13
C ALA A 83 -14.14 4.18 2.82
N LYS A 84 -14.38 5.04 3.81
CA LYS A 84 -13.36 5.66 4.68
C LYS A 84 -13.86 5.71 6.12
N TYR A 85 -12.95 5.47 7.05
CA TYR A 85 -13.20 5.60 8.49
C TYR A 85 -14.45 4.83 8.98
N GLY A 86 -14.66 3.63 8.41
CA GLY A 86 -15.80 2.78 8.77
C GLY A 86 -17.12 3.15 8.09
N THR A 87 -17.13 4.13 7.17
CA THR A 87 -18.32 4.61 6.47
C THR A 87 -18.24 4.30 4.98
N CYS A 88 -19.23 3.58 4.45
CA CYS A 88 -19.42 3.41 3.01
C CYS A 88 -19.94 4.71 2.40
N LEU A 89 -19.32 5.14 1.29
CA LEU A 89 -19.65 6.39 0.59
C LEU A 89 -20.77 6.21 -0.45
N TYR A 90 -21.07 4.97 -0.81
CA TYR A 90 -22.05 4.60 -1.85
C TYR A 90 -23.01 3.57 -1.29
N PRO A 91 -24.28 3.94 -1.01
CA PRO A 91 -25.26 3.02 -0.39
C PRO A 91 -25.41 1.68 -1.12
N GLU A 92 -25.31 1.70 -2.46
CA GLU A 92 -25.38 0.50 -3.30
C GLU A 92 -24.21 -0.49 -3.13
N LEU A 93 -23.15 -0.12 -2.39
CA LEU A 93 -21.98 -0.95 -2.10
C LEU A 93 -21.82 -1.31 -0.63
N GLU A 94 -22.81 -1.04 0.21
CA GLU A 94 -22.74 -1.34 1.65
C GLU A 94 -22.47 -2.82 1.92
N ASP A 95 -23.09 -3.73 1.17
CA ASP A 95 -22.87 -5.18 1.30
C ASP A 95 -21.48 -5.62 0.84
N CYS A 96 -20.82 -4.85 -0.03
CA CYS A 96 -19.44 -5.07 -0.40
C CYS A 96 -18.48 -4.63 0.72
N PHE A 97 -18.81 -3.52 1.40
CA PHE A 97 -17.98 -2.97 2.46
C PHE A 97 -18.22 -3.65 3.81
N TYR A 98 -19.47 -3.78 4.26
CA TYR A 98 -19.84 -4.48 5.50
C TYR A 98 -19.90 -6.00 5.30
N ASN A 99 -18.90 -6.55 4.63
CA ASN A 99 -18.85 -7.94 4.20
C ASN A 99 -18.52 -8.88 5.38
N SER A 100 -19.51 -9.67 5.80
CA SER A 100 -19.38 -10.59 6.94
C SER A 100 -18.39 -11.75 6.67
N ASP A 101 -18.26 -12.21 5.41
CA ASP A 101 -17.30 -13.24 5.05
C ASP A 101 -15.86 -12.71 5.15
N PHE A 102 -15.61 -11.49 4.70
CA PHE A 102 -14.30 -10.86 4.87
C PHE A 102 -13.96 -10.66 6.35
N LEU A 103 -14.92 -10.20 7.15
CA LEU A 103 -14.72 -10.09 8.60
C LEU A 103 -14.39 -11.44 9.24
N ALA A 104 -15.07 -12.50 8.86
CA ALA A 104 -14.77 -13.84 9.38
C ALA A 104 -13.36 -14.30 8.98
N ARG A 105 -12.96 -14.07 7.72
CA ARG A 105 -11.61 -14.41 7.21
C ARG A 105 -10.50 -13.67 7.92
N VAL A 106 -10.62 -12.36 8.11
CA VAL A 106 -9.58 -11.57 8.78
C VAL A 106 -9.48 -11.88 10.27
N LYS A 107 -10.60 -12.17 10.93
CA LYS A 107 -10.59 -12.68 12.31
C LYS A 107 -9.88 -14.02 12.42
N ALA A 108 -10.17 -14.96 11.52
CA ALA A 108 -9.50 -16.26 11.48
C ALA A 108 -7.99 -16.10 11.20
N TYR A 109 -7.60 -15.23 10.28
CA TYR A 109 -6.21 -14.94 9.93
C TYR A 109 -5.40 -14.45 11.16
N TRP A 110 -5.99 -13.59 11.97
CA TRP A 110 -5.38 -13.04 13.17
C TRP A 110 -5.62 -13.87 14.45
N LYS A 111 -6.54 -14.86 14.39
CA LYS A 111 -7.06 -15.58 15.59
C LYS A 111 -7.60 -14.58 16.63
N ALA A 112 -8.40 -13.64 16.18
CA ALA A 112 -8.93 -12.51 16.94
C ALA A 112 -10.44 -12.61 17.13
N ASP A 113 -10.94 -12.06 18.24
CA ASP A 113 -12.38 -12.09 18.54
C ASP A 113 -13.15 -11.03 17.76
N TYR A 114 -12.52 -9.87 17.50
CA TYR A 114 -13.19 -8.72 16.91
C TYR A 114 -12.46 -8.19 15.69
N ALA A 115 -13.24 -7.74 14.72
CA ALA A 115 -12.78 -6.99 13.57
C ALA A 115 -13.83 -5.94 13.17
N LYS A 116 -13.36 -4.79 12.67
CA LYS A 116 -14.21 -3.70 12.20
C LYS A 116 -13.72 -3.24 10.82
N PRO A 117 -14.59 -3.18 9.79
CA PRO A 117 -14.23 -2.58 8.51
C PRO A 117 -13.80 -1.12 8.72
N GLU A 118 -12.71 -0.70 8.11
CA GLU A 118 -12.21 0.68 8.24
C GLU A 118 -12.26 1.44 6.93
N ASN A 119 -11.77 0.83 5.88
CA ASN A 119 -11.70 1.47 4.57
C ASN A 119 -11.87 0.45 3.44
N MET A 120 -12.25 0.96 2.29
CA MET A 120 -12.30 0.22 1.05
C MET A 120 -11.90 1.18 -0.06
N LEU A 121 -10.76 0.93 -0.67
CA LEU A 121 -10.27 1.68 -1.82
C LEU A 121 -10.16 0.78 -3.04
N PHE A 122 -10.04 1.38 -4.20
CA PHE A 122 -9.68 0.66 -5.40
C PHE A 122 -8.52 1.34 -6.12
N ASN A 123 -7.75 0.52 -6.82
CA ASN A 123 -6.82 0.98 -7.83
C ASN A 123 -7.31 0.50 -9.21
N ILE A 124 -7.20 1.37 -10.21
CA ILE A 124 -7.60 1.08 -11.57
C ILE A 124 -6.53 1.58 -12.54
N ASN A 125 -6.22 0.76 -13.53
CA ASN A 125 -5.24 1.10 -14.55
C ASN A 125 -5.46 0.30 -15.84
N GLY A 126 -4.92 0.79 -16.94
CA GLY A 126 -4.68 0.01 -18.15
C GLY A 126 -3.35 -0.72 -18.08
N ALA A 127 -2.61 -0.79 -19.19
CA ALA A 127 -1.22 -1.25 -19.15
C ALA A 127 -0.40 -0.36 -18.22
N CYS A 128 0.35 -0.96 -17.32
CA CYS A 128 1.07 -0.24 -16.27
C CYS A 128 2.40 -0.91 -15.97
N HIS A 129 3.47 -0.12 -15.88
CA HIS A 129 4.73 -0.62 -15.33
C HIS A 129 4.70 -0.48 -13.80
N SER A 130 5.61 -1.18 -13.14
CA SER A 130 5.80 -1.03 -11.71
C SER A 130 7.23 -0.55 -11.47
N HIS A 131 7.37 0.69 -11.01
CA HIS A 131 8.64 1.20 -10.51
C HIS A 131 8.88 0.82 -9.05
N ASP A 132 7.88 0.24 -8.41
CA ASP A 132 7.94 -0.15 -7.01
C ASP A 132 8.87 -1.36 -6.81
N PRO A 133 9.98 -1.20 -6.09
CA PRO A 133 10.85 -2.32 -5.77
C PRO A 133 10.26 -3.26 -4.71
N ALA A 134 9.29 -2.88 -4.03
CA ALA A 134 8.44 -3.43 -2.97
C ALA A 134 8.40 -2.49 -1.76
N HIS A 135 7.29 -2.48 -1.06
CA HIS A 135 7.04 -1.62 0.10
C HIS A 135 6.27 -2.35 1.20
N LEU A 136 6.18 -1.71 2.35
CA LEU A 136 5.22 -2.01 3.41
C LEU A 136 4.11 -0.97 3.35
N ASP A 137 2.87 -1.38 3.60
CA ASP A 137 1.80 -0.41 3.83
C ASP A 137 2.05 0.38 5.13
N ALA A 138 1.48 1.57 5.21
CA ALA A 138 1.66 2.41 6.39
C ALA A 138 0.98 1.79 7.62
N THR A 139 1.75 1.61 8.68
CA THR A 139 1.29 1.14 9.98
C THR A 139 0.90 2.33 10.86
N GLU A 140 -0.14 2.19 11.64
CA GLU A 140 -0.49 3.13 12.70
C GLU A 140 -0.33 2.48 14.07
N PHE A 141 -0.17 3.30 15.09
CA PHE A 141 -0.02 2.89 16.47
C PHE A 141 -1.04 3.62 17.33
N ARG A 142 -1.44 3.06 18.45
CA ARG A 142 -2.26 3.79 19.41
C ARG A 142 -1.54 5.08 19.82
N GLY A 143 -2.17 6.22 19.61
CA GLY A 143 -1.63 7.55 19.84
C GLY A 143 -0.77 8.16 18.72
N ILE A 144 -0.24 7.34 17.80
CA ILE A 144 0.62 7.80 16.68
C ILE A 144 0.03 7.32 15.36
N ASN A 145 -0.48 8.26 14.55
CA ASN A 145 -1.17 7.98 13.29
C ASN A 145 -0.93 9.06 12.24
N GLN A 146 -1.48 8.92 11.05
CA GLN A 146 -1.26 9.86 9.94
C GLN A 146 -1.80 11.28 10.19
N ALA A 147 -2.72 11.47 11.14
CA ALA A 147 -3.23 12.80 11.47
C ALA A 147 -2.25 13.62 12.31
N ASN A 148 -1.35 12.97 13.06
CA ASN A 148 -0.44 13.64 13.99
C ASN A 148 1.05 13.34 13.75
N SER A 149 1.39 12.46 12.83
CA SER A 149 2.77 11.99 12.63
C SER A 149 3.13 11.82 11.15
N PRO A 150 4.37 12.13 10.78
CA PRO A 150 4.84 11.89 9.42
C PRO A 150 5.03 10.38 9.16
N ILE A 151 4.82 9.97 7.91
CA ILE A 151 4.93 8.57 7.47
C ILE A 151 6.31 7.96 7.80
N TRP A 152 7.39 8.74 7.68
CA TRP A 152 8.74 8.26 7.98
C TRP A 152 8.88 7.75 9.43
N LEU A 153 8.24 8.44 10.40
CA LEU A 153 8.28 8.06 11.80
C LEU A 153 7.58 6.71 12.02
N MET A 154 6.34 6.60 11.52
CA MET A 154 5.56 5.37 11.63
C MET A 154 6.27 4.17 10.96
N ASN A 155 6.83 4.37 9.77
CA ASN A 155 7.61 3.34 9.10
C ASN A 155 8.86 2.92 9.89
N THR A 156 9.55 3.87 10.51
CA THR A 156 10.71 3.57 11.37
C THR A 156 10.30 2.84 12.65
N MET A 157 9.20 3.25 13.28
CA MET A 157 8.61 2.55 14.43
C MET A 157 8.29 1.09 14.08
N THR A 158 7.64 0.85 12.94
CA THR A 158 7.33 -0.51 12.44
C THR A 158 8.60 -1.33 12.27
N LYS A 159 9.58 -0.81 11.53
CA LYS A 159 10.85 -1.50 11.22
C LYS A 159 11.68 -1.78 12.48
N SER A 160 11.63 -0.91 13.48
CA SER A 160 12.38 -1.08 14.74
C SER A 160 11.90 -2.25 15.59
N GLY A 161 10.62 -2.58 15.53
CA GLY A 161 9.96 -3.55 16.39
C GLY A 161 9.82 -3.12 17.86
N LEU A 162 10.26 -1.91 18.21
CA LEU A 162 10.23 -1.41 19.59
C LEU A 162 8.81 -1.09 20.08
N PHE A 163 7.89 -0.89 19.15
CA PHE A 163 6.53 -0.42 19.41
C PHE A 163 5.45 -1.45 19.09
N ASN A 164 5.82 -2.72 18.90
CA ASN A 164 4.91 -3.77 18.44
C ASN A 164 3.65 -3.93 19.32
N ARG A 165 3.75 -3.68 20.63
CA ARG A 165 2.58 -3.76 21.52
C ARG A 165 1.51 -2.69 21.24
N TRP A 166 1.88 -1.58 20.58
CA TRP A 166 0.97 -0.48 20.25
C TRP A 166 0.50 -0.49 18.79
N ILE A 167 1.00 -1.42 17.99
CA ILE A 167 0.56 -1.54 16.59
C ILE A 167 -0.96 -1.68 16.53
N MET A 168 -1.59 -0.85 15.72
CA MET A 168 -2.96 -1.03 15.28
C MET A 168 -3.00 -2.22 14.32
N LYS A 169 -3.48 -3.36 14.81
CA LYS A 169 -3.57 -4.58 14.00
C LYS A 169 -4.54 -4.36 12.85
N LYS A 170 -4.09 -4.63 11.64
CA LYS A 170 -4.90 -4.52 10.41
C LYS A 170 -4.80 -5.81 9.60
N ALA A 171 -5.82 -6.08 8.83
CA ALA A 171 -5.79 -7.08 7.78
C ALA A 171 -6.51 -6.55 6.55
N GLN A 172 -6.02 -6.92 5.39
CA GLN A 172 -6.60 -6.56 4.12
C GLN A 172 -7.16 -7.80 3.41
N VAL A 173 -8.25 -7.58 2.69
CA VAL A 173 -8.69 -8.45 1.61
C VAL A 173 -8.46 -7.69 0.31
N ILE A 174 -7.51 -8.16 -0.47
CA ILE A 174 -7.19 -7.56 -1.77
C ILE A 174 -7.77 -8.46 -2.85
N ALA A 175 -8.72 -7.95 -3.62
CA ALA A 175 -9.36 -8.67 -4.71
C ALA A 175 -8.98 -8.05 -6.06
N TRP A 176 -8.72 -8.89 -7.06
CA TRP A 176 -8.30 -8.45 -8.39
C TRP A 176 -9.29 -8.89 -9.47
N TYR A 177 -9.48 -7.99 -10.44
CA TYR A 177 -10.26 -8.20 -11.65
C TYR A 177 -9.43 -7.70 -12.84
N TYR A 178 -8.73 -8.65 -13.46
CA TYR A 178 -7.89 -8.40 -14.64
C TYR A 178 -8.01 -9.59 -15.59
N LYS A 179 -8.50 -9.34 -16.80
CA LYS A 179 -8.66 -10.36 -17.86
C LYS A 179 -7.43 -10.51 -18.73
N GLY A 180 -6.53 -9.53 -18.70
CA GLY A 180 -5.31 -9.57 -19.49
C GLY A 180 -4.40 -10.74 -19.11
N THR A 181 -3.61 -11.20 -20.06
CA THR A 181 -2.71 -12.35 -19.90
C THR A 181 -1.24 -11.96 -19.67
N ILE A 182 -0.93 -10.68 -19.75
CA ILE A 182 0.45 -10.18 -19.61
C ILE A 182 0.63 -9.55 -18.23
N GLY A 183 1.36 -10.23 -17.35
CA GLY A 183 1.67 -9.75 -16.00
C GLY A 183 0.45 -9.58 -15.11
N GLY A 184 0.46 -8.56 -14.26
CA GLY A 184 -0.66 -8.18 -13.38
C GLY A 184 -0.77 -9.00 -12.10
N GLY A 185 0.19 -9.85 -11.79
CA GLY A 185 0.26 -10.64 -10.57
C GLY A 185 0.61 -9.80 -9.33
N PHE A 186 0.88 -10.50 -8.25
CA PHE A 186 1.25 -9.93 -6.96
C PHE A 186 2.44 -10.69 -6.40
N THR A 187 3.54 -9.99 -6.14
CA THR A 187 4.77 -10.54 -5.55
C THR A 187 4.88 -10.08 -4.11
N TYR A 188 5.26 -10.98 -3.19
CA TYR A 188 5.37 -10.68 -1.76
C TYR A 188 6.47 -11.50 -1.08
N TRP A 189 6.97 -11.01 0.07
CA TRP A 189 8.07 -11.59 0.85
C TRP A 189 7.60 -11.91 2.28
N PRO A 190 6.97 -13.06 2.53
CA PRO A 190 6.38 -13.38 3.83
C PRO A 190 7.44 -13.69 4.89
N ASP A 191 8.63 -14.10 4.47
CA ASP A 191 9.77 -14.41 5.35
C ASP A 191 10.76 -13.26 5.49
N GLY A 192 10.34 -12.04 5.10
CA GLY A 192 11.15 -10.82 5.15
C GLY A 192 11.85 -10.51 3.83
N PRO A 193 12.36 -9.27 3.66
CA PRO A 193 12.84 -8.75 2.37
C PRO A 193 14.11 -9.46 1.86
N LEU A 194 14.83 -10.16 2.70
CA LEU A 194 16.05 -10.88 2.32
C LEU A 194 15.79 -12.33 1.92
N ALA A 195 14.59 -12.85 2.19
CA ALA A 195 14.15 -14.19 1.79
C ALA A 195 13.66 -14.23 0.33
N PRO A 196 13.54 -15.42 -0.27
CA PRO A 196 12.93 -15.57 -1.58
C PRO A 196 11.48 -15.08 -1.61
N PRO A 197 11.05 -14.42 -2.70
CA PRO A 197 9.65 -14.01 -2.86
C PRO A 197 8.73 -15.19 -3.13
N LYS A 198 7.46 -14.98 -2.77
CA LYS A 198 6.31 -15.75 -3.28
C LYS A 198 5.53 -14.92 -4.27
N ARG A 199 4.65 -15.57 -5.04
CA ARG A 199 3.92 -14.91 -6.10
C ARG A 199 2.51 -15.44 -6.23
N ILE A 200 1.55 -14.56 -6.48
CA ILE A 200 0.22 -14.90 -6.98
C ILE A 200 0.21 -14.53 -8.47
N PRO A 201 0.30 -15.49 -9.39
CA PRO A 201 0.35 -15.21 -10.82
C PRO A 201 -1.04 -14.94 -11.41
N ALA A 202 -1.08 -14.32 -12.60
CA ALA A 202 -2.30 -14.30 -13.41
C ALA A 202 -2.79 -15.74 -13.74
N PRO A 203 -4.10 -15.96 -14.01
CA PRO A 203 -5.14 -14.95 -14.16
C PRO A 203 -5.59 -14.37 -12.82
N MET A 204 -5.96 -13.07 -12.84
CA MET A 204 -6.35 -12.31 -11.65
C MET A 204 -7.81 -11.85 -11.75
N TRP A 205 -8.73 -12.80 -11.94
CA TRP A 205 -10.16 -12.51 -12.07
C TRP A 205 -10.96 -13.13 -10.92
N GLY A 206 -11.50 -12.29 -10.04
CA GLY A 206 -12.23 -12.71 -8.84
C GLY A 206 -11.36 -13.35 -7.76
N ARG A 207 -10.05 -13.41 -7.97
CA ARG A 207 -9.07 -13.93 -7.01
C ARG A 207 -8.79 -12.88 -5.94
N ALA A 208 -8.65 -13.32 -4.70
CA ALA A 208 -8.30 -12.43 -3.59
C ALA A 208 -7.30 -13.06 -2.63
N VAL A 209 -6.72 -12.22 -1.78
CA VAL A 209 -5.82 -12.64 -0.71
C VAL A 209 -6.20 -11.94 0.60
N VAL A 210 -6.20 -12.69 1.70
CA VAL A 210 -6.18 -12.13 3.05
C VAL A 210 -4.72 -11.96 3.45
N VAL A 211 -4.34 -10.76 3.89
CA VAL A 211 -2.94 -10.41 4.10
C VAL A 211 -2.76 -9.30 5.14
N GLN A 212 -1.58 -9.23 5.73
CA GLN A 212 -1.10 -8.11 6.54
C GLN A 212 0.05 -7.41 5.81
N ASN A 213 -0.28 -6.43 4.97
CA ASN A 213 0.69 -5.73 4.15
C ASN A 213 1.59 -4.76 4.94
N GLU A 214 1.18 -4.35 6.13
CA GLU A 214 1.97 -3.48 7.01
C GLU A 214 3.25 -4.16 7.51
N MET A 215 3.25 -5.51 7.55
CA MET A 215 4.37 -6.31 8.04
C MET A 215 4.93 -7.27 6.99
N MET A 216 4.57 -7.07 5.72
CA MET A 216 5.03 -7.90 4.61
C MET A 216 5.40 -7.06 3.41
N TYR A 217 6.66 -7.12 2.97
CA TYR A 217 7.05 -6.51 1.70
C TYR A 217 6.26 -7.11 0.56
N HIS A 218 5.70 -6.26 -0.27
CA HIS A 218 4.86 -6.66 -1.40
C HIS A 218 4.91 -5.63 -2.52
N ARG A 219 4.49 -6.05 -3.72
CA ARG A 219 4.33 -5.16 -4.87
C ARG A 219 3.30 -5.70 -5.85
N ALA A 220 2.65 -4.79 -6.57
CA ALA A 220 1.93 -5.13 -7.79
C ALA A 220 2.93 -5.36 -8.93
N GLU A 221 2.73 -6.42 -9.72
CA GLU A 221 3.53 -6.67 -10.90
C GLU A 221 3.09 -5.78 -12.07
N PRO A 222 3.99 -5.45 -13.01
CA PRO A 222 3.62 -4.78 -14.24
C PRO A 222 2.56 -5.57 -15.01
N ASN A 223 1.67 -4.88 -15.73
CA ASN A 223 0.63 -5.52 -16.53
C ASN A 223 0.49 -4.88 -17.92
N GLY A 224 -0.02 -5.63 -18.85
CA GLY A 224 -0.27 -5.21 -20.23
C GLY A 224 1.00 -5.13 -21.11
N PRO A 225 0.85 -4.77 -22.40
CA PRO A 225 1.95 -4.64 -23.35
C PRO A 225 2.97 -3.58 -22.90
N VAL A 226 4.26 -3.88 -23.05
CA VAL A 226 5.37 -3.04 -22.53
C VAL A 226 5.36 -1.63 -23.10
N ASP A 227 5.08 -1.50 -24.40
CA ASP A 227 5.00 -0.23 -25.15
C ASP A 227 3.82 0.66 -24.73
N GLN A 228 2.84 0.11 -24.02
CA GLN A 228 1.66 0.82 -23.54
C GLN A 228 1.71 1.17 -22.05
N ARG A 229 2.71 0.68 -21.32
CA ARG A 229 2.77 0.82 -19.86
C ARG A 229 3.09 2.22 -19.35
N MET A 230 3.54 3.10 -20.22
CA MET A 230 3.84 4.51 -19.90
C MET A 230 3.26 5.40 -21.01
N PRO A 231 2.00 5.81 -20.90
CA PRO A 231 1.37 6.67 -21.90
C PRO A 231 2.15 7.97 -22.07
N LYS A 232 2.42 8.35 -23.31
CA LYS A 232 3.03 9.64 -23.59
C LYS A 232 2.09 10.77 -23.17
N GLY A 233 2.58 11.71 -22.40
CA GLY A 233 1.78 12.82 -21.87
C GLY A 233 1.16 12.53 -20.50
N LEU A 234 1.46 11.38 -19.88
CA LEU A 234 1.09 11.13 -18.48
C LEU A 234 1.73 12.20 -17.58
N ALA A 235 0.94 12.77 -16.68
CA ALA A 235 1.34 13.84 -15.78
C ALA A 235 0.79 13.62 -14.36
N PHE A 236 1.19 14.45 -13.42
CA PHE A 236 0.76 14.40 -12.03
C PHE A 236 -0.78 14.48 -11.88
N ASP A 237 -1.40 15.33 -12.69
CA ASP A 237 -2.84 15.62 -12.71
C ASP A 237 -3.64 14.79 -13.73
N SER A 238 -3.02 13.81 -14.38
CA SER A 238 -3.73 12.87 -15.24
C SER A 238 -4.84 12.14 -14.49
N VAL A 239 -5.90 11.83 -15.20
CA VAL A 239 -7.08 11.16 -14.65
C VAL A 239 -7.46 9.92 -15.47
N PHE A 240 -8.11 8.97 -14.80
CA PHE A 240 -8.71 7.78 -15.39
C PHE A 240 -10.23 7.90 -15.30
N GLU A 241 -10.92 7.72 -16.40
CA GLU A 241 -12.37 7.89 -16.47
C GLU A 241 -13.02 6.94 -17.47
N ALA A 242 -14.34 6.83 -17.41
CA ALA A 242 -15.10 6.11 -18.42
C ALA A 242 -14.95 6.78 -19.79
N ASP A 243 -14.75 5.98 -20.84
CA ASP A 243 -14.77 6.47 -22.20
C ASP A 243 -16.21 6.84 -22.59
N PRO A 244 -16.51 8.09 -22.95
CA PRO A 244 -17.86 8.49 -23.34
C PRO A 244 -18.32 7.90 -24.68
N GLU A 245 -17.38 7.44 -25.51
CA GLU A 245 -17.66 6.91 -26.86
C GLU A 245 -17.83 5.38 -26.86
N VAL A 246 -17.30 4.68 -25.85
CA VAL A 246 -17.30 3.22 -25.78
C VAL A 246 -17.92 2.75 -24.45
N ALA A 247 -19.04 2.04 -24.53
CA ALA A 247 -19.87 1.66 -23.37
C ALA A 247 -19.08 1.04 -22.21
N ASP A 248 -18.14 0.14 -22.48
CA ASP A 248 -17.30 -0.53 -21.49
C ASP A 248 -15.84 -0.05 -21.49
N GLY A 249 -15.54 0.96 -22.32
CA GLY A 249 -14.21 1.52 -22.47
C GLY A 249 -13.84 2.46 -21.33
N TRP A 250 -12.55 2.70 -21.21
CA TRP A 250 -11.94 3.64 -20.29
C TRP A 250 -10.92 4.48 -21.03
N GLN A 251 -10.54 5.60 -20.44
CA GLN A 251 -9.49 6.45 -21.00
C GLN A 251 -8.65 7.12 -19.91
N ILE A 252 -7.40 7.44 -20.27
CA ILE A 252 -6.53 8.32 -19.50
C ILE A 252 -6.52 9.67 -20.18
N ARG A 253 -6.74 10.73 -19.41
CA ARG A 253 -6.72 12.10 -19.90
C ARG A 253 -5.77 12.97 -19.08
N THR A 254 -5.07 13.88 -19.76
CA THR A 254 -4.26 14.93 -19.14
C THR A 254 -4.75 16.27 -19.69
N GLY A 255 -5.26 17.14 -18.83
CA GLY A 255 -5.99 18.32 -19.28
C GLY A 255 -7.19 17.92 -20.15
N ASP A 256 -7.27 18.42 -21.38
CA ASP A 256 -8.32 18.08 -22.35
C ASP A 256 -7.92 16.94 -23.31
N ASP A 257 -6.67 16.48 -23.26
CA ASP A 257 -6.14 15.49 -24.19
C ASP A 257 -6.37 14.06 -23.68
N VAL A 258 -6.99 13.20 -24.49
CA VAL A 258 -7.03 11.76 -24.29
C VAL A 258 -5.69 11.19 -24.72
N ILE A 259 -4.91 10.71 -23.74
CA ILE A 259 -3.55 10.20 -23.99
C ILE A 259 -3.51 8.69 -24.16
N GLN A 260 -4.53 7.97 -23.67
CA GLN A 260 -4.66 6.52 -23.87
C GLN A 260 -6.13 6.09 -23.77
N LYS A 261 -6.58 5.27 -24.72
CA LYS A 261 -7.83 4.49 -24.60
C LYS A 261 -7.51 3.11 -24.01
N VAL A 262 -8.36 2.65 -23.09
CA VAL A 262 -8.16 1.38 -22.37
C VAL A 262 -9.42 0.53 -22.55
N PRO A 263 -9.34 -0.58 -23.30
CA PRO A 263 -10.47 -1.49 -23.45
C PRO A 263 -10.75 -2.21 -22.10
N ALA A 264 -12.00 -2.60 -21.88
CA ALA A 264 -12.41 -3.32 -20.68
C ALA A 264 -11.62 -4.63 -20.44
N SER A 265 -11.15 -5.28 -21.52
CA SER A 265 -10.32 -6.50 -21.43
C SER A 265 -8.92 -6.26 -20.88
N GLU A 266 -8.40 -5.04 -20.98
CA GLU A 266 -7.05 -4.67 -20.51
C GLU A 266 -7.08 -3.85 -19.22
N MET A 267 -8.26 -3.42 -18.81
CA MET A 267 -8.45 -2.71 -17.56
C MET A 267 -8.19 -3.68 -16.38
N ARG A 268 -7.28 -3.28 -15.49
CA ARG A 268 -7.01 -3.96 -14.23
C ARG A 268 -7.66 -3.19 -13.09
N PHE A 269 -8.56 -3.84 -12.41
CA PHE A 269 -9.27 -3.29 -11.25
C PHE A 269 -8.87 -4.09 -10.00
N LEU A 270 -8.43 -3.39 -8.97
CA LEU A 270 -8.07 -3.96 -7.68
C LEU A 270 -8.94 -3.30 -6.62
N VAL A 271 -9.58 -4.10 -5.79
CA VAL A 271 -10.28 -3.64 -4.59
C VAL A 271 -9.46 -4.00 -3.38
N HIS A 272 -9.15 -3.02 -2.54
CA HIS A 272 -8.43 -3.17 -1.28
C HIS A 272 -9.37 -2.84 -0.12
N TRP A 273 -9.93 -3.87 0.48
CA TRP A 273 -10.76 -3.77 1.67
C TRP A 273 -9.89 -3.96 2.91
N GLY A 274 -10.04 -3.10 3.92
CA GLY A 274 -9.25 -3.12 5.14
C GLY A 274 -10.11 -3.12 6.39
N ALA A 275 -9.65 -3.85 7.42
CA ALA A 275 -10.28 -3.91 8.73
C ALA A 275 -9.26 -3.71 9.85
N ALA A 276 -9.66 -3.02 10.91
CA ALA A 276 -9.00 -3.05 12.20
C ALA A 276 -9.33 -4.35 12.93
N ILE A 277 -8.35 -4.90 13.61
CA ILE A 277 -8.41 -6.18 14.30
C ILE A 277 -8.13 -5.96 15.78
N TYR A 278 -8.93 -6.62 16.63
CA TYR A 278 -8.75 -6.60 18.09
C TYR A 278 -8.74 -8.03 18.60
N ALA A 279 -7.68 -8.40 19.32
CA ALA A 279 -7.52 -9.76 19.84
C ALA A 279 -8.67 -10.13 20.76
N ASP A 280 -9.03 -9.20 21.65
CA ASP A 280 -10.08 -9.38 22.67
C ASP A 280 -10.74 -8.04 23.03
N MET A 281 -11.69 -8.09 23.97
CA MET A 281 -12.40 -6.92 24.47
C MET A 281 -11.50 -5.93 25.21
N ALA A 282 -10.43 -6.39 25.84
CA ALA A 282 -9.52 -5.50 26.56
C ALA A 282 -8.74 -4.61 25.58
N GLU A 283 -8.24 -5.19 24.48
CA GLU A 283 -7.60 -4.43 23.41
C GLU A 283 -8.56 -3.45 22.73
N LEU A 284 -9.79 -3.90 22.42
CA LEU A 284 -10.82 -3.03 21.85
C LEU A 284 -11.09 -1.82 22.74
N LYS A 285 -11.25 -2.03 24.06
CA LYS A 285 -11.44 -0.94 25.02
C LYS A 285 -10.23 -0.02 25.10
N ALA A 286 -9.02 -0.57 25.16
CA ALA A 286 -7.80 0.24 25.22
C ALA A 286 -7.70 1.21 24.02
N VAL A 287 -8.05 0.73 22.83
CA VAL A 287 -8.10 1.56 21.60
C VAL A 287 -9.21 2.60 21.67
N MET A 288 -10.42 2.21 22.07
CA MET A 288 -11.57 3.11 22.07
C MET A 288 -11.51 4.18 23.19
N GLU A 289 -10.90 3.85 24.31
CA GLU A 289 -10.78 4.69 25.49
C GLU A 289 -9.44 5.43 25.57
N HIS A 290 -8.53 5.19 24.60
CA HIS A 290 -7.20 5.81 24.54
C HIS A 290 -6.36 5.63 25.82
N THR A 291 -6.45 4.46 26.45
CA THR A 291 -5.90 4.23 27.80
C THR A 291 -4.40 4.05 27.85
N ASP A 292 -3.77 3.67 26.72
CA ASP A 292 -2.32 3.42 26.61
C ASP A 292 -1.70 4.06 25.36
N ASP A 293 -2.27 5.16 24.87
CA ASP A 293 -1.78 5.86 23.70
C ASP A 293 -0.33 6.33 23.89
N LEU A 294 0.48 6.13 22.86
CA LEU A 294 1.84 6.67 22.79
C LEU A 294 1.82 8.19 22.56
N THR A 295 2.74 8.86 23.20
CA THR A 295 3.12 10.24 22.88
C THR A 295 4.41 10.28 22.04
N HIS A 296 4.65 11.38 21.33
CA HIS A 296 5.92 11.57 20.62
C HIS A 296 7.12 11.52 21.57
N ASP A 297 7.00 12.06 22.77
CA ASP A 297 8.08 12.05 23.77
C ASP A 297 8.45 10.59 24.11
N GLN A 298 7.48 9.74 24.43
CA GLN A 298 7.72 8.32 24.69
C GLN A 298 8.36 7.59 23.51
N VAL A 299 7.94 7.93 22.28
CA VAL A 299 8.52 7.34 21.06
C VAL A 299 9.99 7.74 20.94
N PHE A 300 10.31 9.03 21.08
CA PHE A 300 11.69 9.49 20.94
C PHE A 300 12.59 9.06 22.09
N GLU A 301 12.11 9.07 23.33
CA GLU A 301 12.83 8.51 24.47
C GLU A 301 13.21 7.03 24.24
N THR A 302 12.26 6.24 23.70
CA THR A 302 12.49 4.83 23.39
C THR A 302 13.57 4.67 22.31
N PHE A 303 13.50 5.45 21.22
CA PHE A 303 14.51 5.43 20.16
C PHE A 303 15.89 5.88 20.69
N ILE A 304 15.96 6.95 21.46
CA ILE A 304 17.21 7.46 22.01
C ILE A 304 17.87 6.41 22.93
N LYS A 305 17.07 5.76 23.77
CA LYS A 305 17.54 4.70 24.64
C LYS A 305 18.09 3.50 23.87
N ASP A 306 17.38 3.03 22.86
CA ASP A 306 17.80 1.90 22.03
C ASP A 306 19.04 2.23 21.18
N LEU A 307 19.10 3.41 20.57
CA LEU A 307 20.27 3.87 19.81
C LEU A 307 21.54 3.91 20.68
N ARG A 308 21.43 4.42 21.90
CA ARG A 308 22.55 4.44 22.86
C ARG A 308 22.95 3.04 23.29
N ALA A 309 21.99 2.16 23.54
CA ALA A 309 22.25 0.75 23.85
C ALA A 309 22.94 0.01 22.70
N ARG A 310 22.71 0.43 21.45
CA ARG A 310 23.41 -0.06 20.25
C ARG A 310 24.78 0.57 20.02
N GLY A 311 25.21 1.49 20.88
CA GLY A 311 26.52 2.14 20.81
C GLY A 311 26.57 3.35 19.88
N HIS A 312 25.45 3.89 19.44
CA HIS A 312 25.43 5.13 18.66
C HIS A 312 25.63 6.36 19.55
N SER A 313 26.57 7.22 19.14
CA SER A 313 26.80 8.53 19.78
C SER A 313 26.19 9.63 18.89
N PHE A 314 25.34 10.48 19.46
CA PHE A 314 24.67 11.59 18.78
C PHE A 314 24.20 12.63 19.81
N GLU A 315 24.02 13.84 19.38
CA GLU A 315 23.34 14.88 20.16
C GLU A 315 21.84 14.68 20.09
N VAL A 316 21.14 14.78 21.22
CA VAL A 316 19.69 14.68 21.24
C VAL A 316 19.10 15.97 20.66
N PRO A 317 18.36 15.90 19.56
CA PRO A 317 17.84 17.10 18.94
C PRO A 317 16.71 17.73 19.77
N SER A 318 16.62 19.06 19.76
CA SER A 318 15.52 19.78 20.39
C SER A 318 14.15 19.55 19.70
N ASN A 319 14.16 19.18 18.41
CA ASN A 319 12.98 18.81 17.65
C ASN A 319 13.25 17.55 16.81
N PRO A 320 13.08 16.36 17.37
CA PRO A 320 13.36 15.09 16.68
C PRO A 320 12.54 14.87 15.40
N LEU A 321 11.33 15.42 15.32
CA LEU A 321 10.46 15.30 14.14
C LEU A 321 11.01 16.01 12.91
N ARG A 322 11.88 17.00 13.08
CA ARG A 322 12.41 17.86 12.00
C ARG A 322 13.92 17.81 11.85
N ASP A 323 14.62 17.16 12.76
CA ASP A 323 16.08 17.06 12.69
C ASP A 323 16.50 16.02 11.64
N THR A 324 17.01 16.51 10.52
CA THR A 324 17.35 15.66 9.36
C THR A 324 18.49 14.68 9.66
N ALA A 325 19.43 15.03 10.53
CA ALA A 325 20.54 14.16 10.91
C ALA A 325 20.02 12.99 11.78
N PHE A 326 19.16 13.28 12.73
CA PHE A 326 18.54 12.28 13.57
C PHE A 326 17.59 11.36 12.79
N ILE A 327 16.77 11.92 11.90
CA ILE A 327 15.92 11.15 10.97
C ILE A 327 16.75 10.20 10.12
N SER A 328 17.87 10.69 9.58
CA SER A 328 18.78 9.88 8.78
C SER A 328 19.42 8.74 9.59
N LEU A 329 19.81 9.02 10.85
CA LEU A 329 20.36 8.02 11.76
C LEU A 329 19.32 6.93 12.04
N LEU A 330 18.09 7.29 12.40
CA LEU A 330 17.01 6.35 12.65
C LEU A 330 16.73 5.46 11.44
N ASN A 331 16.55 6.06 10.28
CA ASN A 331 16.30 5.31 9.04
C ASN A 331 17.43 4.35 8.69
N LYS A 332 18.69 4.75 8.94
CA LYS A 332 19.85 3.88 8.70
C LYS A 332 19.93 2.72 9.68
N VAL A 333 19.68 2.97 10.97
CA VAL A 333 19.82 1.94 12.03
C VAL A 333 18.71 0.90 11.94
N TYR A 334 17.49 1.33 11.63
CA TYR A 334 16.32 0.46 11.54
C TYR A 334 15.94 0.08 10.10
N ASP A 335 16.87 0.16 9.15
CA ASP A 335 16.64 -0.30 7.78
C ASP A 335 16.73 -1.84 7.71
N PRO A 336 15.64 -2.55 7.39
CA PRO A 336 15.66 -3.99 7.21
C PRO A 336 16.31 -4.43 5.88
N GLY A 337 16.69 -3.48 5.04
CA GLY A 337 17.08 -3.71 3.66
C GLY A 337 15.87 -3.80 2.71
N ARG A 338 16.18 -3.93 1.44
CA ARG A 338 15.18 -4.11 0.37
C ARG A 338 15.21 -5.53 -0.16
N PRO A 339 14.14 -6.01 -0.78
CA PRO A 339 14.16 -7.25 -1.51
C PRO A 339 15.33 -7.32 -2.50
N ARG A 340 16.06 -8.44 -2.45
CA ARG A 340 17.25 -8.68 -3.29
C ARG A 340 16.96 -9.63 -4.44
N SER A 341 15.92 -10.43 -4.32
CA SER A 341 15.50 -11.38 -5.33
C SER A 341 14.06 -11.13 -5.75
N TYR A 342 13.79 -11.30 -7.03
CA TYR A 342 12.48 -11.14 -7.64
C TYR A 342 12.17 -12.39 -8.48
N PRO A 343 10.89 -12.74 -8.69
CA PRO A 343 10.53 -13.82 -9.61
C PRO A 343 11.03 -13.53 -11.03
N ALA A 344 11.47 -14.56 -11.75
CA ALA A 344 11.96 -14.39 -13.13
C ALA A 344 10.87 -13.81 -14.06
N GLU A 345 9.61 -14.18 -13.82
CA GLU A 345 8.44 -13.72 -14.58
C GLU A 345 8.00 -12.30 -14.21
N ALA A 346 8.50 -11.77 -13.09
CA ALA A 346 8.21 -10.42 -12.60
C ALA A 346 9.49 -9.78 -12.05
N PRO A 347 10.46 -9.46 -12.91
CA PRO A 347 11.76 -8.93 -12.50
C PRO A 347 11.63 -7.61 -11.75
N GLY A 348 12.62 -7.29 -10.95
CA GLY A 348 12.71 -6.03 -10.22
C GLY A 348 12.88 -4.83 -11.16
N PRO A 349 12.59 -3.61 -10.67
CA PRO A 349 12.62 -2.41 -11.51
C PRO A 349 13.98 -2.12 -12.15
N HIS A 350 15.07 -2.58 -11.56
CA HIS A 350 16.44 -2.42 -12.10
C HIS A 350 16.87 -3.55 -13.04
N GLN A 351 16.07 -4.61 -13.19
CA GLN A 351 16.35 -5.75 -14.06
C GLN A 351 15.62 -5.66 -15.42
N GLN A 352 14.78 -4.66 -15.62
CA GLN A 352 14.01 -4.46 -16.85
C GLN A 352 14.80 -3.67 -17.93
N ALA A 353 16.03 -3.30 -17.68
CA ALA A 353 16.89 -2.53 -18.59
C ALA A 353 17.88 -3.39 -19.38
N ALA A 354 17.57 -4.67 -19.59
CA ALA A 354 18.35 -5.55 -20.47
C ALA A 354 17.58 -5.96 -21.71
#